data_0e9aac5aa68d08f739b5b1d132e1acef
#
_entry.id   0e9aac5aa68d08f739b5b1d132e1acef
#
_cell.length_a   1.000
_cell.length_b   1.000
_cell.length_c   1.000
_cell.angle_alpha   90.00
_cell.angle_beta   90.00
_cell.angle_gamma   90.00
#
_symmetry.space_group_name_H-M   'P 1'
#
loop_
_entity.id
_entity.type
_entity.pdbx_description
1 polymer ?
#
loop_
_entity_poly.entity_id
_entity_poly.type
_entity_poly.pdbx_seq_one_letter_code
_entity_poly.pdbx_strand_id
1 'polypeptide(L)' 'MQSQSYHGYQVWGHSIVELEGEFQRERHAASGTITLRGKLVHASGVLGHYESEEDAELAGPDWARAWVDAHS' A
#
# COMPACT_ATOMS: atom_id res chain seq x y z
N MET A 1 -3.96 -8.55 -3.10
CA MET A 1 -2.82 -8.28 -2.22
C MET A 1 -1.54 -8.75 -2.89
N GLN A 2 -0.56 -7.90 -3.03
CA GLN A 2 0.70 -8.21 -3.70
C GLN A 2 1.87 -7.92 -2.77
N SER A 3 2.89 -8.75 -2.85
CA SER A 3 4.10 -8.53 -2.08
C SER A 3 5.33 -8.71 -2.96
N GLN A 4 6.41 -8.03 -2.60
CA GLN A 4 7.69 -8.10 -3.28
C GLN A 4 8.80 -8.12 -2.24
N SER A 5 9.89 -8.81 -2.56
CA SER A 5 11.13 -8.67 -1.78
C SER A 5 11.89 -7.45 -2.26
N TYR A 6 12.36 -6.62 -1.33
CA TYR A 6 13.13 -5.44 -1.66
C TYR A 6 14.18 -5.20 -0.57
N HIS A 7 15.44 -5.33 -0.92
CA HIS A 7 16.58 -5.16 0.00
C HIS A 7 16.44 -5.97 1.31
N GLY A 8 15.92 -7.19 1.20
CA GLY A 8 15.72 -8.07 2.35
C GLY A 8 14.40 -7.87 3.09
N TYR A 9 13.67 -6.81 2.75
CA TYR A 9 12.33 -6.56 3.30
C TYR A 9 11.27 -7.12 2.38
N GLN A 10 10.11 -7.44 2.95
CA GLN A 10 8.93 -7.79 2.18
C GLN A 10 8.02 -6.56 2.16
N VAL A 11 7.68 -6.07 0.98
CA VAL A 11 6.82 -4.90 0.83
C VAL A 11 5.47 -5.34 0.27
N TRP A 12 4.38 -4.84 0.88
CA TRP A 12 3.02 -5.25 0.57
C TRP A 12 2.19 -4.05 0.17
N GLY A 13 1.34 -4.24 -0.83
CA GLY A 13 0.36 -3.24 -1.22
C GLY A 13 -1.05 -3.77 -0.98
N HIS A 14 -1.94 -2.90 -0.51
CA HIS A 14 -3.34 -3.22 -0.25
C HIS A 14 -4.22 -2.18 -0.88
N SER A 15 -5.37 -2.61 -1.39
CA SER A 15 -6.43 -1.70 -1.81
C SER A 15 -7.73 -2.09 -1.10
N ILE A 16 -8.47 -1.07 -0.68
CA ILE A 16 -9.75 -1.25 0.01
C ILE A 16 -10.76 -0.39 -0.73
N VAL A 17 -11.90 -0.99 -1.12
CA VAL A 17 -12.96 -0.26 -1.77
C VAL A 17 -13.74 0.54 -0.73
N GLU A 18 -13.92 1.83 -0.98
CA GLU A 18 -14.74 2.71 -0.15
C GLU A 18 -15.82 3.35 -1.02
N LEU A 19 -17.01 3.54 -0.43
CA LEU A 19 -18.09 4.24 -1.11
C LEU A 19 -18.15 5.67 -0.61
N GLU A 20 -18.16 6.63 -1.52
CA GLU A 20 -18.16 8.05 -1.19
C GLU A 20 -19.35 8.77 -1.81
N GLY A 21 -19.91 9.72 -1.04
CA GLY A 21 -20.91 10.66 -1.50
C GLY A 21 -22.31 10.08 -1.63
N GLU A 22 -23.24 10.91 -2.05
CA GLU A 22 -24.64 10.54 -2.22
C GLU A 22 -24.83 9.47 -3.28
N PHE A 23 -23.99 9.47 -4.29
CA PHE A 23 -24.08 8.55 -5.42
C PHE A 23 -23.31 7.26 -5.18
N GLN A 24 -22.74 7.09 -4.00
CA GLN A 24 -22.01 5.88 -3.65
C GLN A 24 -20.90 5.55 -4.65
N ARG A 25 -20.13 6.56 -5.01
CA ARG A 25 -19.02 6.41 -5.94
C ARG A 25 -17.93 5.56 -5.31
N GLU A 26 -17.48 4.56 -6.04
CA GLU A 26 -16.39 3.70 -5.57
C GLU A 26 -15.05 4.40 -5.67
N ARG A 27 -14.29 4.33 -4.58
CA ARG A 27 -12.90 4.75 -4.56
C ARG A 27 -12.07 3.67 -3.91
N HIS A 28 -10.82 3.58 -4.31
CA HIS A 28 -9.90 2.58 -3.79
C HIS A 28 -8.88 3.25 -2.89
N ALA A 29 -8.93 2.95 -1.60
CA ALA A 29 -7.96 3.43 -0.64
C ALA A 29 -6.71 2.54 -0.72
N ALA A 30 -5.54 3.17 -0.78
CA ALA A 30 -4.28 2.45 -0.88
C ALA A 30 -3.54 2.49 0.44
N SER A 31 -2.88 1.39 0.78
CA SER A 31 -1.99 1.32 1.93
C SER A 31 -0.80 0.43 1.64
N GLY A 32 0.29 0.61 2.38
CA GLY A 32 1.49 -0.18 2.25
C GLY A 32 1.92 -0.76 3.58
N THR A 33 2.57 -1.91 3.54
CA THR A 33 3.08 -2.59 4.72
C THR A 33 4.48 -3.09 4.44
N ILE A 34 5.35 -3.01 5.43
CA ILE A 34 6.73 -3.49 5.33
C ILE A 34 6.96 -4.50 6.43
N THR A 35 7.43 -5.68 6.07
CA THR A 35 7.79 -6.72 7.03
C THR A 35 9.22 -7.15 6.83
N LEU A 36 9.84 -7.67 7.88
CA LEU A 36 11.18 -8.24 7.84
C LEU A 36 11.16 -9.55 8.62
N ARG A 37 11.48 -10.64 7.93
CA ARG A 37 11.48 -11.97 8.54
C ARG A 37 10.15 -12.31 9.21
N GLY A 38 9.04 -11.91 8.58
CA GLY A 38 7.70 -12.17 9.08
C GLY A 38 7.21 -11.24 10.17
N LYS A 39 8.02 -10.25 10.55
CA LYS A 39 7.64 -9.27 11.58
C LYS A 39 7.30 -7.93 10.95
N LEU A 40 6.26 -7.30 11.43
CA LEU A 40 5.87 -5.97 10.97
C LEU A 40 6.94 -4.94 11.33
N VAL A 41 7.43 -4.23 10.31
CA VAL A 41 8.38 -3.13 10.49
C VAL A 41 7.63 -1.81 10.51
N HIS A 42 6.76 -1.59 9.51
CA HIS A 42 6.01 -0.35 9.41
C HIS A 42 4.79 -0.54 8.52
N ALA A 43 3.73 0.18 8.83
CA ALA A 43 2.52 0.22 8.01
C ALA A 43 2.16 1.68 7.78
N SER A 44 1.79 2.01 6.52
CA SER A 44 1.56 3.41 6.15
C SER A 44 0.22 3.96 6.61
N GLY A 45 -0.78 3.09 6.84
CA GLY A 45 -2.15 3.55 6.87
C GLY A 45 -2.62 3.92 5.47
N VAL A 46 -3.65 4.74 5.35
CA VAL A 46 -4.17 5.16 4.05
C VAL A 46 -3.24 6.18 3.41
N LEU A 47 -2.70 5.85 2.23
CA LEU A 47 -1.82 6.73 1.47
C LEU A 47 -2.59 7.72 0.61
N GLY A 48 -3.78 7.33 0.16
CA GLY A 48 -4.60 8.14 -0.72
C GLY A 48 -5.73 7.33 -1.30
N HIS A 49 -6.53 7.98 -2.15
CA HIS A 49 -7.66 7.35 -2.82
C HIS A 49 -7.45 7.43 -4.33
N TYR A 50 -7.76 6.33 -5.00
CA TYR A 50 -7.56 6.18 -6.45
C TYR A 50 -8.86 5.69 -7.08
N GLU A 51 -9.03 5.98 -8.36
CA GLU A 51 -10.22 5.55 -9.09
C GLU A 51 -10.14 4.11 -9.56
N SER A 52 -8.94 3.52 -9.64
CA SER A 52 -8.78 2.13 -10.02
C SER A 52 -8.09 1.34 -8.91
N GLU A 53 -8.48 0.07 -8.78
CA GLU A 53 -7.85 -0.85 -7.85
C GLU A 53 -6.36 -1.05 -8.18
N GLU A 54 -6.05 -1.14 -9.47
CA GLU A 54 -4.68 -1.32 -9.92
C GLU A 54 -3.77 -0.19 -9.47
N ASP A 55 -4.21 1.07 -9.62
CA ASP A 55 -3.44 2.22 -9.18
C ASP A 55 -3.27 2.22 -7.66
N ALA A 56 -4.31 1.86 -6.92
CA ALA A 56 -4.24 1.78 -5.48
C ALA A 56 -3.25 0.71 -5.02
N GLU A 57 -3.24 -0.44 -5.67
CA GLU A 57 -2.33 -1.54 -5.33
C GLU A 57 -0.87 -1.20 -5.58
N LEU A 58 -0.59 -0.36 -6.57
CA LEU A 58 0.79 0.06 -6.88
C LEU A 58 1.31 1.11 -5.90
N ALA A 59 0.45 1.92 -5.32
CA ALA A 59 0.85 2.99 -4.41
C ALA A 59 1.51 2.47 -3.14
N GLY A 60 1.03 1.36 -2.59
CA GLY A 60 1.60 0.76 -1.38
C GLY A 60 3.05 0.32 -1.56
N PRO A 61 3.35 -0.53 -2.56
CA PRO A 61 4.73 -0.93 -2.82
C PRO A 61 5.65 0.23 -3.16
N ASP A 62 5.18 1.23 -3.91
CA ASP A 62 5.97 2.41 -4.23
C ASP A 62 6.38 3.16 -2.97
N TRP A 63 5.43 3.39 -2.06
CA TRP A 63 5.71 4.01 -0.77
C TRP A 63 6.68 3.17 0.05
N ALA A 64 6.47 1.86 0.09
CA ALA A 64 7.28 0.96 0.88
C ALA A 64 8.74 0.92 0.39
N ARG A 65 8.94 0.89 -0.93
CA ARG A 65 10.29 0.93 -1.49
C ARG A 65 11.01 2.23 -1.14
N ALA A 66 10.31 3.35 -1.21
CA ALA A 66 10.88 4.64 -0.83
C ALA A 66 11.27 4.65 0.65
N TRP A 67 10.44 4.08 1.51
CA TRP A 67 10.73 3.97 2.94
C TRP A 67 11.98 3.14 3.18
N VAL A 68 12.08 1.98 2.54
CA VAL A 68 13.25 1.09 2.67
C VAL A 68 14.51 1.81 2.20
N ASP A 69 14.45 2.51 1.07
CA ASP A 69 15.60 3.26 0.55
C ASP A 69 16.08 4.33 1.53
N ALA A 70 15.15 4.96 2.25
CA ALA A 70 15.49 5.99 3.21
C ALA A 70 16.05 5.44 4.52
N HIS A 71 15.78 4.17 4.84
CA HIS A 71 16.13 3.57 6.13
C HIS A 71 17.15 2.42 6.04
N SER A 72 17.66 2.15 4.86
CA SER A 72 18.65 1.08 4.69
C SER A 72 20.04 1.58 4.34
#